data_e35baa49a8f11443486250a3b1f9948e
#
_entry.id   e35baa49a8f11443486250a3b1f9948e
#
_cell.length_a   1.000
_cell.length_b   1.000
_cell.length_c   1.000
_cell.angle_alpha   90.00
_cell.angle_beta   90.00
_cell.angle_gamma   90.00
#
_symmetry.space_group_name_H-M   'P 1'
#
loop_
_entity.id
_entity.type
_entity.pdbx_description
1 polymer ?
#
loop_
_entity_poly.entity_id
_entity_poly.type
_entity_poly.pdbx_seq_one_letter_code
_entity_poly.pdbx_strand_id
1 'polypeptide(L)'
;RSQFPLQAMINPRLVSDALNSLITMADQSRREYYERWELLNSYSGCMIGNPALSVLADAYMKGIRTYDVEKAYQYAVNTSAKFGNDSLGYTPEPLSISYTLEYAYADWCVAQLAKALGKEEDAKRFYEKGKAYRNMFDAEKGWFRPRNADGSWKAWPENALTEEWYDRIGSD
;
A
#
# COMPACT_ATOMS: atom_id res chain seq x y z
N ARG A 1 -11.52 -3.33 -0.13
CA ARG A 1 -11.06 -2.95 1.23
C ARG A 1 -12.00 -3.47 2.31
N SER A 2 -13.31 -3.30 2.19
CA SER A 2 -14.28 -3.75 3.21
C SER A 2 -14.51 -5.27 3.23
N GLN A 3 -14.32 -5.96 2.11
CA GLN A 3 -14.60 -7.39 1.97
C GLN A 3 -13.74 -8.24 2.91
N PHE A 4 -12.42 -8.11 2.87
CA PHE A 4 -11.52 -8.94 3.68
C PHE A 4 -11.65 -8.69 5.18
N PRO A 5 -11.75 -7.47 5.69
CA PRO A 5 -12.06 -7.22 7.10
C PRO A 5 -13.34 -7.87 7.57
N LEU A 6 -14.40 -7.87 6.75
CA LEU A 6 -15.64 -8.57 7.04
C LEU A 6 -15.46 -10.08 7.02
N GLN A 7 -14.81 -10.63 5.98
CA GLN A 7 -14.57 -12.07 5.87
C GLN A 7 -13.69 -12.60 7.01
N ALA A 8 -12.72 -11.80 7.48
CA ALA A 8 -11.90 -12.17 8.62
C ALA A 8 -12.71 -12.39 9.92
N MET A 9 -13.88 -11.75 10.04
CA MET A 9 -14.79 -11.94 11.18
C MET A 9 -15.78 -13.11 10.98
N ILE A 10 -16.34 -13.27 9.77
CA ILE A 10 -17.43 -14.21 9.51
C ILE A 10 -16.97 -15.52 8.87
N ASN A 11 -15.85 -15.51 8.16
CA ASN A 11 -15.28 -16.66 7.46
C ASN A 11 -13.75 -16.63 7.45
N PRO A 12 -13.07 -16.78 8.59
CA PRO A 12 -11.61 -16.66 8.67
C PRO A 12 -10.86 -17.70 7.82
N ARG A 13 -11.49 -18.85 7.54
CA ARG A 13 -10.90 -19.88 6.66
C ARG A 13 -10.75 -19.36 5.23
N LEU A 14 -11.76 -18.68 4.70
CA LEU A 14 -11.69 -18.07 3.37
C LEU A 14 -10.51 -17.08 3.26
N VAL A 15 -10.29 -16.28 4.32
CA VAL A 15 -9.17 -15.33 4.33
C VAL A 15 -7.84 -16.07 4.34
N SER A 16 -7.72 -17.13 5.14
CA SER A 16 -6.53 -17.99 5.15
C SER A 16 -6.25 -18.59 3.78
N ASP A 17 -7.26 -19.13 3.11
CA ASP A 17 -7.14 -19.74 1.78
C ASP A 17 -6.71 -18.69 0.74
N ALA A 18 -7.25 -17.46 0.83
CA ALA A 18 -6.86 -16.35 -0.03
C ALA A 18 -5.40 -15.93 0.19
N LEU A 19 -4.93 -15.86 1.44
CA LEU A 19 -3.54 -15.53 1.75
C LEU A 19 -2.58 -16.60 1.26
N ASN A 20 -2.91 -17.89 1.43
CA ASN A 20 -2.13 -18.99 0.86
C ASN A 20 -2.09 -18.91 -0.67
N SER A 21 -3.19 -18.52 -1.32
CA SER A 21 -3.24 -18.32 -2.78
C SER A 21 -2.32 -17.18 -3.22
N LEU A 22 -2.32 -16.04 -2.52
CA LEU A 22 -1.41 -14.92 -2.81
C LEU A 22 0.06 -15.32 -2.72
N ILE A 23 0.44 -16.05 -1.66
CA ILE A 23 1.81 -16.57 -1.50
C ILE A 23 2.16 -17.53 -2.65
N THR A 24 1.26 -18.45 -2.95
CA THR A 24 1.46 -19.44 -4.03
C THR A 24 1.62 -18.77 -5.40
N MET A 25 0.82 -17.75 -5.70
CA MET A 25 0.94 -16.99 -6.95
C MET A 25 2.28 -16.25 -7.03
N ALA A 26 2.73 -15.64 -5.93
CA ALA A 26 4.04 -14.99 -5.87
C ALA A 26 5.19 -15.99 -6.08
N ASP A 27 5.10 -17.19 -5.50
CA ASP A 27 6.06 -18.29 -5.69
C ASP A 27 6.07 -18.78 -7.14
N GLN A 28 4.92 -19.09 -7.70
CA GLN A 28 4.79 -19.64 -9.06
C GLN A 28 5.26 -18.66 -10.12
N SER A 29 5.00 -17.37 -9.91
CA SER A 29 5.47 -16.31 -10.82
C SER A 29 6.95 -15.98 -10.64
N ARG A 30 7.61 -16.50 -9.60
CA ARG A 30 9.01 -16.20 -9.19
C ARG A 30 9.25 -14.71 -8.94
N ARG A 31 8.22 -13.95 -8.56
CA ARG A 31 8.34 -12.52 -8.31
C ARG A 31 8.69 -12.19 -6.88
N GLU A 32 8.27 -13.05 -5.95
CA GLU A 32 8.51 -12.88 -4.51
C GLU A 32 7.95 -11.56 -3.95
N TYR A 33 6.90 -11.03 -4.58
CA TYR A 33 6.12 -9.87 -4.13
C TYR A 33 4.66 -10.00 -4.56
N TYR A 34 3.76 -9.22 -3.96
CA TYR A 34 2.34 -9.22 -4.29
C TYR A 34 2.02 -8.22 -5.39
N GLU A 35 1.24 -8.67 -6.35
CA GLU A 35 0.66 -7.81 -7.38
C GLU A 35 -0.59 -7.10 -6.85
N ARG A 36 -0.92 -5.95 -7.44
CA ARG A 36 -2.15 -5.22 -7.09
C ARG A 36 -3.39 -5.94 -7.55
N TRP A 37 -3.39 -6.33 -8.79
CA TRP A 37 -4.45 -7.10 -9.43
C TRP A 37 -3.85 -8.23 -10.25
N GLU A 38 -4.09 -9.44 -9.80
CA GLU A 38 -3.72 -10.64 -10.53
C GLU A 38 -4.77 -10.96 -11.58
N LEU A 39 -4.32 -11.14 -12.81
CA LEU A 39 -5.12 -11.65 -13.90
C LEU A 39 -4.33 -12.72 -14.65
N LEU A 40 -4.83 -13.94 -14.71
CA LEU A 40 -4.14 -15.07 -15.33
C LEU A 40 -2.70 -15.26 -14.81
N ASN A 41 -2.52 -15.11 -13.51
CA ASN A 41 -1.22 -15.16 -12.83
C ASN A 41 -0.21 -14.15 -13.37
N SER A 42 -0.68 -12.98 -13.77
CA SER A 42 0.13 -11.89 -14.32
C SER A 42 -0.32 -10.54 -13.79
N TYR A 43 0.60 -9.60 -13.73
CA TYR A 43 0.32 -8.23 -13.31
C TYR A 43 -0.47 -7.48 -14.37
N SER A 44 -1.65 -7.01 -14.02
CA SER A 44 -2.52 -6.27 -14.93
C SER A 44 -2.16 -4.78 -15.08
N GLY A 45 -1.38 -4.23 -14.15
CA GLY A 45 -1.09 -2.79 -14.08
C GLY A 45 -2.27 -1.92 -13.62
N CYS A 46 -3.41 -2.53 -13.30
CA CYS A 46 -4.62 -1.83 -12.90
C CYS A 46 -4.59 -1.40 -11.43
N MET A 47 -5.25 -0.29 -11.11
CA MET A 47 -5.40 0.26 -9.76
C MET A 47 -4.09 0.74 -9.13
N ILE A 48 -4.16 1.28 -7.94
CA ILE A 48 -3.04 1.82 -7.16
C ILE A 48 -2.94 1.18 -5.78
N GLY A 49 -1.79 1.39 -5.12
CA GLY A 49 -1.53 0.89 -3.78
C GLY A 49 -1.11 -0.57 -3.74
N ASN A 50 -0.92 -1.07 -2.54
CA ASN A 50 -0.49 -2.43 -2.24
C ASN A 50 -1.53 -3.12 -1.34
N PRO A 51 -2.70 -3.49 -1.86
CA PRO A 51 -3.84 -3.94 -1.05
C PRO A 51 -3.57 -5.24 -0.28
N ALA A 52 -2.72 -6.13 -0.77
CA ALA A 52 -2.36 -7.37 -0.08
C ALA A 52 -1.74 -7.11 1.30
N LEU A 53 -0.98 -6.02 1.46
CA LEU A 53 -0.29 -5.69 2.71
C LEU A 53 -1.28 -5.39 3.84
N SER A 54 -2.36 -4.68 3.52
CA SER A 54 -3.42 -4.41 4.50
C SER A 54 -4.19 -5.66 4.89
N VAL A 55 -4.44 -6.57 3.93
CA VAL A 55 -5.12 -7.85 4.20
C VAL A 55 -4.27 -8.74 5.10
N LEU A 56 -2.95 -8.83 4.82
CA LEU A 56 -2.01 -9.60 5.65
C LEU A 56 -1.97 -9.09 7.10
N ALA A 57 -1.80 -7.77 7.27
CA ALA A 57 -1.74 -7.18 8.60
C ALA A 57 -3.04 -7.38 9.38
N ASP A 58 -4.20 -7.09 8.77
CA ASP A 58 -5.51 -7.25 9.39
C ASP A 58 -5.79 -8.71 9.78
N ALA A 59 -5.52 -9.66 8.88
CA ALA A 59 -5.70 -11.09 9.13
C ALA A 59 -4.83 -11.56 10.29
N TYR A 60 -3.54 -11.20 10.30
CA TYR A 60 -2.61 -11.58 11.37
C TYR A 60 -3.06 -11.03 12.74
N MET A 61 -3.46 -9.75 12.80
CA MET A 61 -3.93 -9.11 14.02
C MET A 61 -5.23 -9.73 14.56
N LYS A 62 -6.06 -10.30 13.68
CA LYS A 62 -7.28 -11.03 14.02
C LYS A 62 -7.03 -12.52 14.35
N GLY A 63 -5.77 -12.95 14.41
CA GLY A 63 -5.40 -14.31 14.79
C GLY A 63 -5.42 -15.33 13.65
N ILE A 64 -5.64 -14.93 12.41
CA ILE A 64 -5.57 -15.82 11.24
C ILE A 64 -4.09 -15.99 10.87
N ARG A 65 -3.54 -17.18 11.15
CA ARG A 65 -2.10 -17.48 11.04
C ARG A 65 -1.83 -18.85 10.40
N THR A 66 -2.79 -19.39 9.65
CA THR A 66 -2.71 -20.72 9.02
C THR A 66 -2.13 -20.63 7.60
N TYR A 67 -1.09 -19.83 7.44
CA TYR A 67 -0.29 -19.64 6.23
C TYR A 67 1.17 -19.41 6.63
N ASP A 68 2.10 -19.46 5.68
CA ASP A 68 3.51 -19.17 5.96
C ASP A 68 3.69 -17.66 6.24
N VAL A 69 3.62 -17.28 7.50
CA VAL A 69 3.65 -15.90 7.98
C VAL A 69 4.99 -15.22 7.66
N GLU A 70 6.12 -15.93 7.81
CA GLU A 70 7.45 -15.35 7.57
C GLU A 70 7.65 -15.06 6.08
N LYS A 71 7.28 -16.00 5.23
CA LYS A 71 7.32 -15.81 3.77
C LYS A 71 6.36 -14.69 3.34
N ALA A 72 5.14 -14.69 3.88
CA ALA A 72 4.16 -13.62 3.60
C ALA A 72 4.68 -12.24 3.98
N TYR A 73 5.33 -12.14 5.14
CA TYR A 73 5.97 -10.92 5.59
C TYR A 73 7.12 -10.50 4.65
N GLN A 74 7.99 -11.43 4.27
CA GLN A 74 9.09 -11.12 3.34
C GLN A 74 8.57 -10.59 2.00
N TYR A 75 7.51 -11.19 1.47
CA TYR A 75 6.89 -10.73 0.22
C TYR A 75 6.20 -9.36 0.38
N ALA A 76 5.67 -9.06 1.57
CA ALA A 76 5.14 -7.72 1.86
C ALA A 76 6.26 -6.66 1.85
N VAL A 77 7.43 -6.97 2.44
CA VAL A 77 8.62 -6.11 2.39
C VAL A 77 9.08 -5.89 0.94
N ASN A 78 9.17 -6.96 0.15
CA ASN A 78 9.55 -6.89 -1.26
C ASN A 78 8.53 -6.07 -2.08
N THR A 79 7.24 -6.20 -1.76
CA THR A 79 6.18 -5.42 -2.41
C THR A 79 6.35 -3.92 -2.15
N SER A 80 6.60 -3.52 -0.89
CA SER A 80 6.86 -2.12 -0.57
C SER A 80 8.15 -1.59 -1.23
N ALA A 81 9.18 -2.42 -1.36
CA ALA A 81 10.39 -2.05 -2.09
C ALA A 81 10.16 -1.90 -3.60
N LYS A 82 9.27 -2.71 -4.17
CA LYS A 82 8.92 -2.67 -5.60
C LYS A 82 8.00 -1.50 -5.94
N PHE A 83 7.02 -1.24 -5.08
CA PHE A 83 5.94 -0.27 -5.28
C PHE A 83 5.80 0.61 -4.04
N GLY A 84 6.61 1.65 -3.93
CA GLY A 84 6.62 2.50 -2.74
C GLY A 84 7.15 3.91 -2.98
N ASN A 85 7.18 4.70 -1.91
CA ASN A 85 7.62 6.10 -1.89
C ASN A 85 9.11 6.24 -1.50
N ASP A 86 10.02 5.38 -1.96
CA ASP A 86 11.34 5.25 -1.34
C ASP A 86 12.32 6.41 -1.62
N SER A 87 12.39 6.89 -2.87
CA SER A 87 13.46 7.84 -3.26
C SER A 87 13.26 9.27 -2.78
N LEU A 88 12.02 9.76 -2.82
CA LEU A 88 11.67 11.13 -2.47
C LEU A 88 10.84 11.21 -1.18
N GLY A 89 10.45 10.07 -0.62
CA GLY A 89 9.46 10.00 0.44
C GLY A 89 8.03 10.29 -0.04
N TYR A 90 7.81 10.39 -1.35
CA TYR A 90 6.51 10.55 -2.00
C TYR A 90 6.61 10.18 -3.49
N THR A 91 5.48 9.93 -4.12
CA THR A 91 5.38 9.75 -5.57
C THR A 91 5.14 11.11 -6.23
N PRO A 92 6.00 11.56 -7.18
CA PRO A 92 5.82 12.85 -7.85
C PRO A 92 4.71 12.81 -8.91
N GLU A 93 4.31 14.00 -9.39
CA GLU A 93 3.45 14.13 -10.56
C GLU A 93 3.94 13.27 -11.75
N PRO A 94 3.04 12.69 -12.55
CA PRO A 94 1.57 12.86 -12.55
C PRO A 94 0.78 11.95 -11.62
N LEU A 95 1.40 11.06 -10.86
CA LEU A 95 0.75 10.03 -10.04
C LEU A 95 0.66 10.39 -8.54
N SER A 96 0.93 11.62 -8.22
CA SER A 96 1.36 12.16 -6.93
C SER A 96 0.54 11.75 -5.71
N ILE A 97 -0.68 12.31 -5.50
CA ILE A 97 -1.36 12.21 -4.19
C ILE A 97 -1.81 10.79 -3.91
N SER A 98 -2.60 10.19 -4.80
CA SER A 98 -3.21 8.88 -4.59
C SER A 98 -2.18 7.79 -4.34
N TYR A 99 -1.12 7.75 -5.15
CA TYR A 99 -0.05 6.76 -4.97
C TYR A 99 0.68 6.96 -3.65
N THR A 100 1.02 8.20 -3.30
CA THR A 100 1.71 8.48 -2.03
C THR A 100 0.89 8.05 -0.83
N LEU A 101 -0.41 8.37 -0.80
CA LEU A 101 -1.29 8.03 0.31
C LEU A 101 -1.52 6.52 0.42
N GLU A 102 -1.73 5.84 -0.70
CA GLU A 102 -1.93 4.39 -0.74
C GLU A 102 -0.68 3.62 -0.29
N TYR A 103 0.50 4.03 -0.76
CA TYR A 103 1.75 3.41 -0.33
C TYR A 103 2.08 3.71 1.13
N ALA A 104 1.84 4.93 1.61
CA ALA A 104 2.01 5.26 3.01
C ALA A 104 1.12 4.40 3.93
N TYR A 105 -0.14 4.19 3.54
CA TYR A 105 -1.04 3.31 4.28
C TYR A 105 -0.57 1.85 4.26
N ALA A 106 -0.14 1.35 3.12
CA ALA A 106 0.37 -0.01 2.99
C ALA A 106 1.63 -0.22 3.85
N ASP A 107 2.57 0.73 3.85
CA ASP A 107 3.78 0.69 4.67
C ASP A 107 3.45 0.75 6.17
N TRP A 108 2.46 1.54 6.57
CA TRP A 108 1.97 1.53 7.95
C TRP A 108 1.40 0.15 8.34
N CYS A 109 0.70 -0.54 7.44
CA CYS A 109 0.22 -1.90 7.68
C CYS A 109 1.38 -2.87 7.87
N VAL A 110 2.45 -2.78 7.06
CA VAL A 110 3.67 -3.58 7.24
C VAL A 110 4.33 -3.28 8.59
N ALA A 111 4.36 -2.00 9.02
CA ALA A 111 4.89 -1.64 10.33
C ALA A 111 4.14 -2.33 11.49
N GLN A 112 2.80 -2.38 11.42
CA GLN A 112 1.99 -3.08 12.43
C GLN A 112 2.29 -4.59 12.43
N LEU A 113 2.39 -5.21 11.25
CA LEU A 113 2.73 -6.62 11.11
C LEU A 113 4.14 -6.91 11.63
N ALA A 114 5.14 -6.09 11.25
CA ALA A 114 6.52 -6.20 11.73
C ALA A 114 6.60 -6.14 13.26
N LYS A 115 5.90 -5.16 13.87
CA LYS A 115 5.83 -5.02 15.33
C LYS A 115 5.23 -6.28 15.97
N ALA A 116 4.15 -6.82 15.43
CA ALA A 116 3.49 -8.01 15.95
C ALA A 116 4.36 -9.29 15.81
N LEU A 117 5.30 -9.29 14.84
CA LEU A 117 6.29 -10.35 14.63
C LEU A 117 7.60 -10.14 15.42
N GLY A 118 7.71 -9.08 16.23
CA GLY A 118 8.92 -8.75 16.97
C GLY A 118 10.09 -8.21 16.13
N LYS A 119 9.83 -7.78 14.90
CA LYS A 119 10.83 -7.23 13.97
C LYS A 119 10.96 -5.71 14.17
N GLU A 120 11.55 -5.30 15.29
CA GLU A 120 11.54 -3.92 15.79
C GLU A 120 12.17 -2.89 14.84
N GLU A 121 13.28 -3.22 14.17
CA GLU A 121 13.95 -2.32 13.22
C GLU A 121 13.07 -2.08 11.98
N ASP A 122 12.48 -3.14 11.44
CA ASP A 122 11.55 -3.03 10.34
C ASP A 122 10.28 -2.26 10.76
N ALA A 123 9.76 -2.51 11.95
CA ALA A 123 8.60 -1.79 12.47
C ALA A 123 8.85 -0.28 12.50
N LYS A 124 10.01 0.16 12.99
CA LYS A 124 10.42 1.58 12.99
C LYS A 124 10.54 2.12 11.56
N ARG A 125 11.26 1.40 10.70
CA ARG A 125 11.50 1.80 9.31
C ARG A 125 10.18 1.99 8.55
N PHE A 126 9.29 1.02 8.61
CA PHE A 126 7.99 1.08 7.92
C PHE A 126 7.03 2.08 8.56
N TYR A 127 7.13 2.31 9.87
CA TYR A 127 6.36 3.37 10.51
C TYR A 127 6.75 4.76 9.99
N GLU A 128 8.05 5.02 9.76
CA GLU A 128 8.50 6.28 9.15
C GLU A 128 8.03 6.39 7.69
N LYS A 129 8.13 5.31 6.89
CA LYS A 129 7.58 5.27 5.52
C LYS A 129 6.08 5.56 5.50
N GLY A 130 5.33 5.03 6.46
CA GLY A 130 3.90 5.30 6.63
C GLY A 130 3.54 6.75 6.88
N LYS A 131 4.51 7.63 7.19
CA LYS A 131 4.32 9.08 7.34
C LYS A 131 4.45 9.86 6.04
N ALA A 132 4.70 9.20 4.92
CA ALA A 132 4.91 9.84 3.61
C ALA A 132 3.77 10.79 3.20
N TYR A 133 2.54 10.53 3.66
CA TYR A 133 1.39 11.42 3.45
C TYR A 133 1.65 12.86 3.88
N ARG A 134 2.54 13.11 4.86
CA ARG A 134 2.90 14.45 5.34
C ARG A 134 3.58 15.28 4.27
N ASN A 135 4.28 14.64 3.35
CA ASN A 135 4.96 15.30 2.24
C ASN A 135 3.98 15.87 1.21
N MET A 136 2.73 15.42 1.24
CA MET A 136 1.67 15.84 0.31
C MET A 136 0.71 16.86 0.94
N PHE A 137 0.83 17.13 2.25
CA PHE A 137 -0.03 18.09 2.92
C PHE A 137 0.56 19.50 2.87
N ASP A 138 -0.11 20.38 2.15
CA ASP A 138 0.23 21.81 2.10
C ASP A 138 -0.46 22.52 3.26
N ALA A 139 0.30 22.85 4.30
CA ALA A 139 -0.24 23.47 5.52
C ALA A 139 -0.76 24.90 5.26
N GLU A 140 -0.23 25.62 4.26
CA GLU A 140 -0.71 26.96 3.90
C GLU A 140 -2.11 26.90 3.29
N LYS A 141 -2.36 25.89 2.45
CA LYS A 141 -3.66 25.69 1.81
C LYS A 141 -4.63 24.84 2.66
N GLY A 142 -4.10 24.11 3.66
CA GLY A 142 -4.89 23.18 4.45
C GLY A 142 -5.38 21.94 3.68
N TRP A 143 -4.67 21.55 2.64
CA TRP A 143 -5.11 20.53 1.68
C TRP A 143 -3.97 19.62 1.21
N PHE A 144 -4.30 18.39 0.79
CA PHE A 144 -3.36 17.54 0.06
C PHE A 144 -3.18 18.08 -1.37
N ARG A 145 -1.94 18.17 -1.79
CA ARG A 145 -1.57 18.84 -3.03
C ARG A 145 -0.49 18.06 -3.77
N PRO A 146 -0.58 17.95 -5.11
CA PRO A 146 0.43 17.26 -5.90
C PRO A 146 1.79 17.95 -5.81
N ARG A 147 2.85 17.15 -5.86
CA ARG A 147 4.23 17.59 -5.78
C ARG A 147 5.04 17.12 -6.97
N ASN A 148 5.86 18.00 -7.51
CA ASN A 148 6.78 17.70 -8.61
C ASN A 148 8.02 16.96 -8.09
N ALA A 149 8.78 16.33 -9.00
CA ALA A 149 9.99 15.59 -8.63
C ALA A 149 11.11 16.48 -8.04
N ASP A 150 11.10 17.78 -8.32
CA ASP A 150 12.02 18.77 -7.76
C ASP A 150 11.61 19.28 -6.36
N GLY A 151 10.51 18.75 -5.83
CA GLY A 151 9.97 19.12 -4.52
C GLY A 151 9.05 20.33 -4.51
N SER A 152 8.86 21.01 -5.65
CA SER A 152 7.90 22.09 -5.74
C SER A 152 6.45 21.60 -5.74
N TRP A 153 5.54 22.46 -5.28
CA TRP A 153 4.12 22.17 -5.39
C TRP A 153 3.63 22.42 -6.82
N LYS A 154 2.78 21.52 -7.31
CA LYS A 154 2.03 21.80 -8.54
C LYS A 154 1.23 23.09 -8.38
N ALA A 155 1.10 23.87 -9.45
CA ALA A 155 0.34 25.12 -9.42
C ALA A 155 -1.08 24.88 -8.88
N TRP A 156 -1.52 25.73 -7.94
CA TRP A 156 -2.88 25.66 -7.43
C TRP A 156 -3.84 26.15 -8.51
N PRO A 157 -4.87 25.38 -8.91
CA PRO A 157 -5.81 25.79 -9.92
C PRO A 157 -6.71 26.92 -9.40
N GLU A 158 -7.17 27.80 -10.28
CA GLU A 158 -8.14 28.84 -9.93
C GLU A 158 -9.45 28.24 -9.38
N ASN A 159 -9.85 27.11 -9.93
CA ASN A 159 -10.96 26.31 -9.43
C ASN A 159 -10.47 24.89 -9.06
N ALA A 160 -10.16 24.69 -7.79
CA ALA A 160 -9.67 23.41 -7.29
C ALA A 160 -10.72 22.28 -7.31
N LEU A 161 -11.97 22.60 -7.61
CA LEU A 161 -13.09 21.65 -7.67
C LEU A 161 -13.42 21.22 -9.11
N THR A 162 -12.55 21.50 -10.09
CA THR A 162 -12.76 21.04 -11.46
C THR A 162 -12.53 19.54 -11.58
N GLU A 163 -13.25 18.89 -12.49
CA GLU A 163 -13.08 17.47 -12.78
C GLU A 163 -11.62 17.14 -13.13
N GLU A 164 -10.96 17.97 -13.92
CA GLU A 164 -9.56 17.80 -14.30
C GLU A 164 -8.60 17.71 -13.10
N TRP A 165 -8.88 18.46 -12.03
CA TRP A 165 -8.09 18.37 -10.80
C TRP A 165 -8.34 17.07 -10.05
N TYR A 166 -9.61 16.66 -9.95
CA TYR A 166 -10.00 15.42 -9.29
C TYR A 166 -9.55 14.18 -10.04
N ASP A 167 -9.65 14.18 -11.35
CA ASP A 167 -9.22 13.06 -12.19
C ASP A 167 -7.72 12.76 -12.03
N ARG A 168 -6.92 13.79 -11.76
CA ARG A 168 -5.49 13.62 -11.53
C ARG A 168 -5.09 13.22 -10.12
N ILE A 169 -5.94 13.42 -9.13
CA ILE A 169 -5.61 13.07 -7.73
C ILE A 169 -6.20 11.75 -7.28
N GLY A 170 -7.12 11.17 -7.98
CA GLY A 170 -7.85 9.99 -7.56
C GLY A 170 -8.12 8.92 -8.59
N SER A 171 -7.85 9.18 -9.85
CA SER A 171 -8.12 8.18 -10.88
C SER A 171 -6.89 7.39 -11.31
N ASP A 172 -7.12 6.16 -11.60
CA ASP A 172 -6.26 5.30 -12.42
C ASP A 172 -6.73 5.29 -13.84
#